data_582f896eb7c3501cdcaf484e6211a142
#
_entry.id   582f896eb7c3501cdcaf484e6211a142
#
_cell.length_a   1.000
_cell.length_b   1.000
_cell.length_c   1.000
_cell.angle_alpha   90.00
_cell.angle_beta   90.00
_cell.angle_gamma   90.00
#
_symmetry.space_group_name_H-M   'P 1'
#
loop_
_entity.id
_entity.type
_entity.pdbx_description
1 polymer ?
#
loop_
_entity_poly.entity_id
_entity_poly.type
_entity_poly.pdbx_seq_one_letter_code
_entity_poly.pdbx_strand_id
1 'polypeptide(L)'
;YFHPDFRTEDGRTRIVALWDQSSSSGHAPDGFLQGCEYTQEQIDAALATGSREQGYALVPEQDLSGHGTAVLGIAAGNGRASGGRYRGVAPESLLLVVKLATPQRGGFPRTTELMQAVEYIIQKAEQMGMPVAVNLSFGSVYGSHRGNTLLETYLDQMANRWKSTFVIGTGNEADSDGHAAGRLPESEQTEVQFTVGEAQPALSIQIWKNYADSWQMVLLHPDGSQIAFGDEQMGTARYLVGGTELLVYYGMPAPYLLQQEIFIELIPNGSN
;
A
#
# COMPACT_ATOMS: atom_id res chain seq x y z
N TYR A 1 19.76 -0.82 -5.93
CA TYR A 1 20.50 0.17 -6.72
C TYR A 1 21.66 -0.41 -7.54
N PHE A 2 22.18 -1.58 -7.21
CA PHE A 2 23.28 -2.22 -7.94
C PHE A 2 22.94 -2.74 -9.35
N HIS A 3 21.65 -2.79 -9.72
CA HIS A 3 21.27 -3.34 -11.02
C HIS A 3 21.82 -2.48 -12.17
N PRO A 4 22.43 -3.07 -13.23
CA PRO A 4 23.03 -2.32 -14.33
C PRO A 4 22.03 -1.41 -15.06
N ASP A 5 20.75 -1.80 -15.11
CA ASP A 5 19.71 -1.06 -15.82
C ASP A 5 19.33 0.28 -15.15
N PHE A 6 19.80 0.50 -13.92
CA PHE A 6 19.59 1.77 -13.20
C PHE A 6 20.84 2.67 -13.21
N ARG A 7 21.82 2.36 -14.07
CA ARG A 7 23.05 3.10 -14.21
C ARG A 7 23.19 3.72 -15.59
N THR A 8 23.88 4.84 -15.63
CA THR A 8 24.34 5.49 -16.87
C THR A 8 25.46 4.68 -17.55
N GLU A 9 25.86 5.08 -18.76
CA GLU A 9 26.94 4.40 -19.50
C GLU A 9 28.28 4.47 -18.78
N ASP A 10 28.56 5.59 -18.09
CA ASP A 10 29.77 5.78 -17.28
C ASP A 10 29.70 5.09 -15.89
N GLY A 11 28.62 4.33 -15.63
CA GLY A 11 28.48 3.50 -14.45
C GLY A 11 27.88 4.17 -13.23
N ARG A 12 27.57 5.48 -13.29
CA ARG A 12 26.90 6.19 -12.21
C ARG A 12 25.45 5.79 -12.08
N THR A 13 24.85 6.02 -10.92
CA THR A 13 23.43 5.77 -10.72
C THR A 13 22.54 6.78 -11.45
N ARG A 14 21.37 6.32 -11.92
CA ARG A 14 20.27 7.16 -12.36
C ARG A 14 19.31 7.50 -11.22
N ILE A 15 19.49 6.86 -10.04
CA ILE A 15 18.68 7.12 -8.85
C ILE A 15 19.22 8.41 -8.21
N VAL A 16 18.46 9.49 -8.34
CA VAL A 16 18.84 10.82 -7.82
C VAL A 16 18.57 10.92 -6.33
N ALA A 17 17.59 10.18 -5.82
CA ALA A 17 17.34 10.03 -4.39
C ALA A 17 16.59 8.71 -4.12
N LEU A 18 16.95 8.09 -2.99
CA LEU A 18 16.30 6.90 -2.47
C LEU A 18 15.95 7.14 -1.00
N TRP A 19 14.67 7.05 -0.67
CA TRP A 19 14.19 7.15 0.71
C TRP A 19 13.73 5.79 1.21
N ASP A 20 14.40 5.25 2.22
CA ASP A 20 13.95 4.07 2.95
C ASP A 20 13.19 4.49 4.21
N GLN A 21 11.87 4.38 4.19
CA GLN A 21 11.01 4.67 5.35
C GLN A 21 11.14 3.65 6.48
N SER A 22 11.68 2.45 6.21
CA SER A 22 11.85 1.40 7.21
C SER A 22 13.12 1.55 8.04
N SER A 23 14.06 2.37 7.59
CA SER A 23 15.32 2.60 8.30
C SER A 23 15.10 3.34 9.61
N SER A 24 15.72 2.85 10.68
CA SER A 24 15.77 3.53 11.98
C SER A 24 17.06 4.34 12.20
N SER A 25 17.97 4.31 11.23
CA SER A 25 19.27 4.99 11.30
C SER A 25 19.48 5.88 10.07
N GLY A 26 20.24 6.94 10.23
CA GLY A 26 20.53 7.90 9.17
C GLY A 26 19.70 9.18 9.29
N HIS A 27 19.62 9.92 8.20
CA HIS A 27 18.92 11.21 8.14
C HIS A 27 17.64 11.06 7.32
N ALA A 28 16.51 11.39 7.93
CA ALA A 28 15.25 11.53 7.20
C ALA A 28 15.34 12.68 6.18
N PRO A 29 14.59 12.63 5.08
CA PRO A 29 14.50 13.76 4.18
C PRO A 29 13.96 15.01 4.88
N ASP A 30 14.33 16.19 4.39
CA ASP A 30 13.87 17.46 4.92
C ASP A 30 12.32 17.51 4.96
N GLY A 31 11.77 17.85 6.13
CA GLY A 31 10.32 17.90 6.37
C GLY A 31 9.70 16.57 6.77
N PHE A 32 10.46 15.48 6.86
CA PHE A 32 9.99 14.17 7.31
C PHE A 32 10.71 13.75 8.60
N LEU A 33 10.05 12.86 9.37
CA LEU A 33 10.53 12.47 10.70
C LEU A 33 11.05 11.03 10.79
N GLN A 34 10.97 10.28 9.68
CA GLN A 34 11.31 8.85 9.69
C GLN A 34 12.13 8.45 8.47
N GLY A 35 12.79 7.30 8.59
CA GLY A 35 13.55 6.71 7.51
C GLY A 35 14.92 7.33 7.29
N CYS A 36 15.55 6.94 6.20
CA CYS A 36 16.83 7.48 5.76
C CYS A 36 16.78 7.79 4.26
N GLU A 37 17.24 8.99 3.91
CA GLU A 37 17.45 9.37 2.51
C GLU A 37 18.89 9.11 2.09
N TYR A 38 19.09 8.56 0.91
CA TYR A 38 20.37 8.41 0.25
C TYR A 38 20.38 9.22 -1.03
N THR A 39 21.37 10.11 -1.16
CA THR A 39 21.55 10.97 -2.33
C THR A 39 22.22 10.19 -3.46
N GLN A 40 22.19 10.77 -4.67
CA GLN A 40 22.89 10.23 -5.83
C GLN A 40 24.39 10.03 -5.56
N GLU A 41 25.04 11.00 -4.91
CA GLU A 41 26.47 10.95 -4.59
C GLU A 41 26.80 9.80 -3.63
N GLN A 42 25.94 9.55 -2.63
CA GLN A 42 26.13 8.42 -1.69
C GLN A 42 25.97 7.08 -2.41
N ILE A 43 24.99 6.96 -3.31
CA ILE A 43 24.78 5.76 -4.10
C ILE A 43 25.95 5.54 -5.07
N ASP A 44 26.44 6.61 -5.73
CA ASP A 44 27.61 6.51 -6.61
C ASP A 44 28.88 6.12 -5.84
N ALA A 45 29.08 6.66 -4.63
CA ALA A 45 30.17 6.24 -3.76
C ALA A 45 30.07 4.75 -3.38
N ALA A 46 28.87 4.26 -3.08
CA ALA A 46 28.65 2.83 -2.81
C ALA A 46 28.92 1.96 -4.04
N LEU A 47 28.54 2.41 -5.22
CA LEU A 47 28.81 1.70 -6.48
C LEU A 47 30.30 1.68 -6.83
N ALA A 48 31.05 2.70 -6.46
CA ALA A 48 32.50 2.82 -6.71
C ALA A 48 33.37 1.92 -5.82
N THR A 49 32.83 1.33 -4.76
CA THR A 49 33.57 0.44 -3.83
C THR A 49 34.10 -0.85 -4.47
N GLY A 50 33.57 -1.25 -5.62
CA GLY A 50 33.96 -2.44 -6.36
C GLY A 50 33.36 -3.76 -5.83
N SER A 51 32.76 -3.79 -4.63
CA SER A 51 32.03 -4.95 -4.13
C SER A 51 30.69 -4.56 -3.54
N ARG A 52 29.71 -5.49 -3.64
CA ARG A 52 28.38 -5.27 -3.04
C ARG A 52 28.45 -5.14 -1.51
N GLU A 53 29.30 -5.91 -0.87
CA GLU A 53 29.47 -5.90 0.58
C GLU A 53 29.91 -4.52 1.08
N GLN A 54 30.93 -3.95 0.46
CA GLN A 54 31.41 -2.62 0.78
C GLN A 54 30.40 -1.54 0.42
N GLY A 55 29.70 -1.69 -0.70
CA GLY A 55 28.63 -0.78 -1.09
C GLY A 55 27.48 -0.77 -0.10
N TYR A 56 27.04 -1.94 0.37
CA TYR A 56 26.00 -2.04 1.40
C TYR A 56 26.45 -1.56 2.78
N ALA A 57 27.75 -1.46 3.04
CA ALA A 57 28.23 -0.80 4.23
C ALA A 57 28.02 0.73 4.21
N LEU A 58 27.96 1.33 3.01
CA LEU A 58 27.69 2.77 2.82
C LEU A 58 26.19 3.06 2.63
N VAL A 59 25.53 2.27 1.79
CA VAL A 59 24.08 2.35 1.50
C VAL A 59 23.48 0.96 1.71
N PRO A 60 22.99 0.64 2.92
CA PRO A 60 22.56 -0.71 3.29
C PRO A 60 21.23 -1.13 2.65
N GLU A 61 20.72 -0.34 1.73
CA GLU A 61 19.40 -0.52 1.16
C GLU A 61 19.33 -1.69 0.18
N GLN A 62 18.35 -2.58 0.41
CA GLN A 62 18.13 -3.77 -0.40
C GLN A 62 16.65 -4.01 -0.63
N ASP A 63 16.32 -4.46 -1.84
CA ASP A 63 15.00 -5.01 -2.16
C ASP A 63 15.03 -6.53 -1.91
N LEU A 64 14.46 -6.95 -0.79
CA LEU A 64 14.45 -8.36 -0.39
C LEU A 64 13.39 -9.19 -1.14
N SER A 65 12.33 -8.56 -1.62
CA SER A 65 11.26 -9.21 -2.38
C SER A 65 11.55 -9.30 -3.87
N GLY A 66 12.36 -8.38 -4.39
CA GLY A 66 12.63 -8.22 -5.82
C GLY A 66 11.50 -7.51 -6.59
N HIS A 67 10.33 -7.33 -5.99
CA HIS A 67 9.17 -6.72 -6.64
C HIS A 67 9.43 -5.28 -7.07
N GLY A 68 9.92 -4.42 -6.17
CA GLY A 68 10.23 -3.03 -6.48
C GLY A 68 11.27 -2.87 -7.59
N THR A 69 12.30 -3.73 -7.58
CA THR A 69 13.34 -3.75 -8.62
C THR A 69 12.76 -4.17 -9.98
N ALA A 70 11.89 -5.17 -10.02
CA ALA A 70 11.24 -5.61 -11.25
C ALA A 70 10.32 -4.51 -11.81
N VAL A 71 9.48 -3.90 -10.98
CA VAL A 71 8.58 -2.81 -11.37
C VAL A 71 9.36 -1.61 -11.90
N LEU A 72 10.42 -1.19 -11.20
CA LEU A 72 11.28 -0.09 -11.67
C LEU A 72 11.97 -0.44 -12.98
N GLY A 73 12.38 -1.69 -13.17
CA GLY A 73 12.98 -2.17 -14.42
C GLY A 73 12.03 -2.08 -15.60
N ILE A 74 10.76 -2.47 -15.40
CA ILE A 74 9.70 -2.36 -16.43
C ILE A 74 9.39 -0.89 -16.74
N ALA A 75 9.33 -0.05 -15.74
CA ALA A 75 9.05 1.37 -15.92
C ALA A 75 10.21 2.11 -16.60
N ALA A 76 11.45 1.88 -16.17
CA ALA A 76 12.55 2.76 -16.52
C ALA A 76 13.92 2.09 -16.67
N GLY A 77 14.01 0.78 -16.72
CA GLY A 77 15.27 0.08 -16.97
C GLY A 77 15.84 0.40 -18.35
N ASN A 78 17.14 0.67 -18.47
CA ASN A 78 17.76 0.98 -19.77
C ASN A 78 18.22 -0.26 -20.56
N GLY A 79 18.04 -1.47 -19.99
CA GLY A 79 18.34 -2.72 -20.67
C GLY A 79 19.81 -3.11 -20.70
N ARG A 80 20.71 -2.45 -19.98
CA ARG A 80 22.15 -2.73 -20.00
C ARG A 80 22.49 -4.18 -19.60
N ALA A 81 21.76 -4.73 -18.63
CA ALA A 81 21.94 -6.12 -18.21
C ALA A 81 21.67 -7.13 -19.34
N SER A 82 20.89 -6.76 -20.34
CA SER A 82 20.48 -7.60 -21.46
C SER A 82 21.09 -7.17 -22.80
N GLY A 83 22.10 -6.30 -22.79
CA GLY A 83 22.66 -5.73 -24.00
C GLY A 83 21.67 -4.88 -24.81
N GLY A 84 20.71 -4.25 -24.13
CA GLY A 84 19.70 -3.38 -24.75
C GLY A 84 18.42 -4.11 -25.21
N ARG A 85 18.35 -5.45 -25.02
CA ARG A 85 17.21 -6.24 -25.48
C ARG A 85 15.94 -6.02 -24.67
N TYR A 86 16.05 -5.90 -23.36
CA TYR A 86 14.93 -5.69 -22.46
C TYR A 86 15.05 -4.31 -21.83
N ARG A 87 14.32 -3.36 -22.39
CA ARG A 87 14.30 -1.97 -21.91
C ARG A 87 12.92 -1.66 -21.33
N GLY A 88 12.89 -0.83 -20.29
CA GLY A 88 11.67 -0.26 -19.76
C GLY A 88 11.11 0.84 -20.69
N VAL A 89 9.96 1.35 -20.30
CA VAL A 89 9.21 2.35 -21.08
C VAL A 89 9.94 3.69 -21.15
N ALA A 90 10.57 4.12 -20.04
CA ALA A 90 11.27 5.40 -19.92
C ALA A 90 12.77 5.21 -19.56
N PRO A 91 13.58 4.61 -20.47
CA PRO A 91 14.94 4.18 -20.17
C PRO A 91 15.94 5.30 -19.90
N GLU A 92 15.60 6.54 -20.27
CA GLU A 92 16.44 7.73 -20.08
C GLU A 92 16.04 8.58 -18.87
N SER A 93 14.94 8.24 -18.17
CA SER A 93 14.45 9.01 -17.02
C SER A 93 15.42 8.96 -15.83
N LEU A 94 15.45 10.04 -15.04
CA LEU A 94 15.97 10.02 -13.68
C LEU A 94 15.02 9.24 -12.78
N LEU A 95 15.53 8.68 -11.70
CA LEU A 95 14.78 7.78 -10.83
C LEU A 95 14.69 8.36 -9.41
N LEU A 96 13.49 8.46 -8.90
CA LEU A 96 13.20 8.68 -7.47
C LEU A 96 12.62 7.38 -6.92
N VAL A 97 13.15 6.90 -5.81
CA VAL A 97 12.74 5.62 -5.22
C VAL A 97 12.33 5.83 -3.78
N VAL A 98 11.16 5.34 -3.40
CA VAL A 98 10.76 5.25 -2.01
C VAL A 98 10.47 3.80 -1.67
N LYS A 99 11.17 3.28 -0.68
CA LYS A 99 10.87 2.00 -0.05
C LYS A 99 9.97 2.26 1.15
N LEU A 100 8.74 1.81 1.04
CA LEU A 100 7.74 1.96 2.09
C LEU A 100 8.12 1.16 3.34
N ALA A 101 7.83 1.69 4.51
CA ALA A 101 7.98 0.96 5.75
C ALA A 101 7.00 -0.21 5.79
N THR A 102 7.48 -1.38 6.20
CA THR A 102 6.65 -2.56 6.41
C THR A 102 6.44 -2.74 7.91
N PRO A 103 5.21 -2.93 8.38
CA PRO A 103 4.96 -3.21 9.79
C PRO A 103 5.74 -4.44 10.27
N GLN A 104 6.26 -4.39 11.50
CA GLN A 104 7.12 -5.44 12.09
C GLN A 104 6.47 -6.83 12.18
N ARG A 105 5.14 -6.94 12.03
CA ARG A 105 4.40 -8.21 12.16
C ARG A 105 3.84 -8.76 10.84
N GLY A 106 4.36 -8.30 9.72
CA GLY A 106 3.79 -8.61 8.42
C GLY A 106 2.46 -7.86 8.21
N GLY A 107 2.32 -7.19 7.13
CA GLY A 107 1.14 -6.38 6.81
C GLY A 107 1.50 -5.36 5.75
N PHE A 108 0.51 -4.58 5.36
CA PHE A 108 0.71 -3.51 4.40
C PHE A 108 1.29 -2.26 5.09
N PRO A 109 2.10 -1.46 4.39
CA PRO A 109 2.47 -0.12 4.81
C PRO A 109 1.22 0.70 5.16
N ARG A 110 1.34 1.59 6.13
CA ARG A 110 0.21 2.46 6.48
C ARG A 110 -0.06 3.44 5.36
N THR A 111 -1.31 3.82 5.20
CA THR A 111 -1.71 4.84 4.21
C THR A 111 -0.96 6.16 4.41
N THR A 112 -0.64 6.52 5.65
CA THR A 112 0.17 7.71 5.98
C THR A 112 1.59 7.63 5.45
N GLU A 113 2.21 6.46 5.44
CA GLU A 113 3.55 6.23 4.88
C GLU A 113 3.53 6.39 3.36
N LEU A 114 2.47 5.90 2.71
CA LEU A 114 2.27 6.10 1.28
C LEU A 114 2.02 7.58 0.94
N MET A 115 1.20 8.28 1.73
CA MET A 115 0.98 9.72 1.53
C MET A 115 2.29 10.52 1.66
N GLN A 116 3.10 10.21 2.67
CA GLN A 116 4.42 10.82 2.83
C GLN A 116 5.36 10.51 1.66
N ALA A 117 5.34 9.28 1.15
CA ALA A 117 6.13 8.89 -0.02
C ALA A 117 5.77 9.71 -1.25
N VAL A 118 4.48 9.92 -1.50
CA VAL A 118 3.98 10.75 -2.60
C VAL A 118 4.38 12.20 -2.41
N GLU A 119 4.21 12.77 -1.20
CA GLU A 119 4.64 14.14 -0.89
C GLU A 119 6.13 14.33 -1.18
N TYR A 120 6.96 13.40 -0.70
CA TYR A 120 8.40 13.42 -0.94
C TYR A 120 8.75 13.45 -2.42
N ILE A 121 8.15 12.57 -3.22
CA ILE A 121 8.42 12.50 -4.68
C ILE A 121 8.05 13.82 -5.36
N ILE A 122 6.88 14.39 -5.03
CA ILE A 122 6.45 15.66 -5.63
C ILE A 122 7.36 16.80 -5.21
N GLN A 123 7.76 16.90 -3.93
CA GLN A 123 8.70 17.92 -3.47
C GLN A 123 10.05 17.82 -4.19
N LYS A 124 10.59 16.61 -4.37
CA LYS A 124 11.84 16.42 -5.11
C LYS A 124 11.70 16.84 -6.58
N ALA A 125 10.58 16.47 -7.23
CA ALA A 125 10.32 16.87 -8.61
C ALA A 125 10.18 18.40 -8.76
N GLU A 126 9.51 19.06 -7.82
CA GLU A 126 9.42 20.54 -7.75
C GLU A 126 10.81 21.18 -7.58
N GLN A 127 11.62 20.68 -6.66
CA GLN A 127 12.99 21.16 -6.42
C GLN A 127 13.88 21.02 -7.67
N MET A 128 13.70 19.93 -8.40
CA MET A 128 14.42 19.66 -9.65
C MET A 128 13.85 20.43 -10.86
N GLY A 129 12.67 21.02 -10.73
CA GLY A 129 11.97 21.68 -11.84
C GLY A 129 11.50 20.72 -12.95
N MET A 130 11.41 19.41 -12.68
CA MET A 130 11.14 18.36 -13.66
C MET A 130 9.73 17.77 -13.49
N PRO A 131 9.07 17.37 -14.59
CA PRO A 131 7.84 16.58 -14.50
C PRO A 131 8.15 15.20 -13.90
N VAL A 132 7.13 14.58 -13.28
CA VAL A 132 7.27 13.26 -12.65
C VAL A 132 6.10 12.33 -12.98
N ALA A 133 6.42 11.08 -13.28
CA ALA A 133 5.45 9.98 -13.30
C ALA A 133 5.64 9.13 -12.04
N VAL A 134 4.60 9.05 -11.22
CA VAL A 134 4.59 8.31 -9.97
C VAL A 134 3.91 6.96 -10.21
N ASN A 135 4.67 5.87 -10.07
CA ASN A 135 4.12 4.53 -10.17
C ASN A 135 3.83 3.97 -8.77
N LEU A 136 2.59 3.59 -8.54
CA LEU A 136 2.11 2.96 -7.32
C LEU A 136 1.70 1.52 -7.64
N SER A 137 2.68 0.61 -7.71
CA SER A 137 2.44 -0.84 -7.78
C SER A 137 2.24 -1.39 -6.36
N PHE A 138 1.34 -0.76 -5.65
CA PHE A 138 0.92 -1.06 -4.30
C PHE A 138 -0.60 -1.14 -4.32
N GLY A 139 -1.16 -2.22 -3.83
CA GLY A 139 -2.59 -2.45 -3.83
C GLY A 139 -3.08 -2.92 -2.47
N SER A 140 -4.30 -2.54 -2.15
CA SER A 140 -5.06 -3.04 -1.03
C SER A 140 -6.51 -3.13 -1.48
N VAL A 141 -7.20 -4.18 -1.04
CA VAL A 141 -8.64 -4.34 -1.26
C VAL A 141 -9.47 -3.54 -0.25
N TYR A 142 -8.80 -2.84 0.67
CA TYR A 142 -9.47 -2.02 1.68
C TYR A 142 -10.01 -0.72 1.07
N GLY A 143 -11.20 -0.33 1.55
CA GLY A 143 -11.83 0.93 1.20
C GLY A 143 -13.22 0.78 0.62
N SER A 144 -13.91 1.89 0.42
CA SER A 144 -15.28 1.93 -0.08
C SER A 144 -15.43 1.62 -1.57
N HIS A 145 -14.35 1.50 -2.31
CA HIS A 145 -14.26 1.35 -3.77
C HIS A 145 -14.98 2.47 -4.54
N ARG A 146 -15.06 3.68 -3.96
CA ARG A 146 -15.73 4.85 -4.56
C ARG A 146 -14.80 6.03 -4.84
N GLY A 147 -13.51 5.88 -4.59
CA GLY A 147 -12.54 6.95 -4.80
C GLY A 147 -12.67 8.13 -3.82
N ASN A 148 -13.21 7.92 -2.63
CA ASN A 148 -13.52 8.98 -1.67
C ASN A 148 -12.92 8.76 -0.27
N THR A 149 -12.02 7.81 -0.11
CA THR A 149 -11.25 7.66 1.13
C THR A 149 -10.24 8.80 1.27
N LEU A 150 -9.67 8.96 2.46
CA LEU A 150 -8.68 10.01 2.71
C LEU A 150 -7.46 9.87 1.77
N LEU A 151 -6.99 8.66 1.56
CA LEU A 151 -5.85 8.39 0.66
C LEU A 151 -6.20 8.77 -0.78
N GLU A 152 -7.34 8.33 -1.29
CA GLU A 152 -7.79 8.59 -2.66
C GLU A 152 -7.97 10.10 -2.91
N THR A 153 -8.63 10.80 -1.98
CA THR A 153 -8.78 12.26 -2.03
C THR A 153 -7.42 12.97 -2.00
N TYR A 154 -6.49 12.47 -1.20
CA TYR A 154 -5.14 13.01 -1.15
C TYR A 154 -4.39 12.81 -2.48
N LEU A 155 -4.47 11.62 -3.07
CA LEU A 155 -3.84 11.34 -4.36
C LEU A 155 -4.40 12.22 -5.49
N ASP A 156 -5.72 12.45 -5.50
CA ASP A 156 -6.36 13.39 -6.44
C ASP A 156 -5.83 14.82 -6.28
N GLN A 157 -5.65 15.28 -5.05
CA GLN A 157 -5.05 16.59 -4.78
C GLN A 157 -3.60 16.66 -5.23
N MET A 158 -2.82 15.62 -4.96
CA MET A 158 -1.42 15.54 -5.37
C MET A 158 -1.25 15.45 -6.87
N ALA A 159 -2.17 14.80 -7.59
CA ALA A 159 -2.18 14.76 -9.05
C ALA A 159 -2.39 16.14 -9.69
N ASN A 160 -3.01 17.07 -8.97
CA ASN A 160 -3.20 18.46 -9.40
C ASN A 160 -2.08 19.40 -8.95
N ARG A 161 -1.17 18.92 -8.13
CA ARG A 161 0.01 19.64 -7.69
C ARG A 161 1.17 19.32 -8.63
N TRP A 162 1.81 20.32 -9.17
CA TRP A 162 2.95 20.16 -10.07
C TRP A 162 2.61 19.45 -11.41
N LYS A 163 3.66 19.17 -12.20
CA LYS A 163 3.59 18.45 -13.50
C LYS A 163 3.70 16.94 -13.24
N SER A 164 2.69 16.37 -12.61
CA SER A 164 2.71 14.97 -12.16
C SER A 164 1.69 14.11 -12.92
N THR A 165 2.00 12.83 -13.02
CA THR A 165 1.08 11.78 -13.48
C THR A 165 1.16 10.61 -12.54
N PHE A 166 0.01 10.14 -12.04
CA PHE A 166 -0.07 8.98 -11.17
C PHE A 166 -0.55 7.76 -11.94
N VAL A 167 0.16 6.66 -11.79
CA VAL A 167 -0.18 5.36 -12.36
C VAL A 167 -0.34 4.37 -11.23
N ILE A 168 -1.57 3.89 -11.03
CA ILE A 168 -1.97 3.10 -9.87
C ILE A 168 -2.44 1.73 -10.37
N GLY A 169 -1.89 0.65 -9.79
CA GLY A 169 -2.37 -0.69 -10.04
C GLY A 169 -3.73 -0.93 -9.40
N THR A 170 -4.61 -1.65 -10.10
CA THR A 170 -5.99 -1.93 -9.64
C THR A 170 -6.10 -3.20 -8.79
N GLY A 171 -4.99 -3.87 -8.49
CA GLY A 171 -4.94 -5.12 -7.72
C GLY A 171 -4.78 -6.36 -8.60
N ASN A 172 -4.61 -7.51 -7.96
CA ASN A 172 -4.38 -8.80 -8.60
C ASN A 172 -5.47 -9.83 -8.25
N GLU A 173 -6.51 -9.42 -7.55
CA GLU A 173 -7.54 -10.29 -6.99
C GLU A 173 -8.82 -10.35 -7.82
N ALA A 174 -8.72 -10.12 -9.13
CA ALA A 174 -9.88 -10.07 -10.04
C ALA A 174 -10.71 -11.38 -10.07
N ASP A 175 -10.07 -12.50 -9.75
CA ASP A 175 -10.64 -13.85 -9.74
C ASP A 175 -10.69 -14.50 -8.34
N SER A 176 -10.48 -13.70 -7.28
CA SER A 176 -10.42 -14.22 -5.90
C SER A 176 -11.77 -14.21 -5.16
N ASP A 177 -12.83 -13.71 -5.80
CA ASP A 177 -14.17 -13.56 -5.22
C ASP A 177 -14.19 -12.81 -3.86
N GLY A 178 -13.18 -11.96 -3.64
CA GLY A 178 -12.99 -11.22 -2.38
C GLY A 178 -13.86 -9.98 -2.22
N HIS A 179 -14.80 -9.72 -3.15
CA HIS A 179 -15.65 -8.53 -3.13
C HIS A 179 -17.10 -8.86 -3.49
N ALA A 180 -18.03 -8.29 -2.74
CA ALA A 180 -19.45 -8.31 -3.04
C ALA A 180 -20.05 -6.91 -2.99
N ALA A 181 -20.91 -6.59 -3.94
CA ALA A 181 -21.65 -5.33 -3.96
C ALA A 181 -23.11 -5.58 -4.31
N GLY A 182 -24.00 -4.78 -3.72
CA GLY A 182 -25.42 -4.96 -3.96
C GLY A 182 -26.25 -3.77 -3.50
N ARG A 183 -27.55 -3.91 -3.65
CA ARG A 183 -28.58 -3.03 -3.09
C ARG A 183 -29.43 -3.82 -2.10
N LEU A 184 -29.66 -3.24 -0.95
CA LEU A 184 -30.58 -3.78 0.05
C LEU A 184 -31.79 -2.82 0.12
N PRO A 185 -32.95 -3.18 -0.49
CA PRO A 185 -34.16 -2.40 -0.37
C PRO A 185 -34.69 -2.42 1.08
N GLU A 186 -35.53 -1.43 1.39
CA GLU A 186 -36.16 -1.34 2.70
C GLU A 186 -36.98 -2.61 3.02
N SER A 187 -36.80 -3.14 4.23
CA SER A 187 -37.47 -4.35 4.73
C SER A 187 -37.14 -5.66 3.98
N GLU A 188 -36.12 -5.67 3.13
CA GLU A 188 -35.61 -6.89 2.50
C GLU A 188 -34.35 -7.39 3.24
N GLN A 189 -34.02 -8.66 2.96
CA GLN A 189 -32.80 -9.31 3.45
C GLN A 189 -31.97 -9.78 2.27
N THR A 190 -30.66 -9.69 2.41
CA THR A 190 -29.72 -10.29 1.48
C THR A 190 -28.70 -11.11 2.25
N GLU A 191 -28.28 -12.20 1.67
CA GLU A 191 -27.25 -13.08 2.23
C GLU A 191 -25.98 -12.98 1.39
N VAL A 192 -24.85 -12.82 2.05
CA VAL A 192 -23.54 -12.88 1.43
C VAL A 192 -22.77 -14.03 2.07
N GLN A 193 -22.43 -15.03 1.27
CA GLN A 193 -21.65 -16.18 1.71
C GLN A 193 -20.16 -15.93 1.44
N PHE A 194 -19.33 -16.34 2.37
CA PHE A 194 -17.88 -16.32 2.22
C PHE A 194 -17.27 -17.59 2.81
N THR A 195 -16.11 -17.98 2.30
CA THR A 195 -15.38 -19.15 2.76
C THR A 195 -14.10 -18.72 3.46
N VAL A 196 -13.86 -19.26 4.63
CA VAL A 196 -12.58 -19.11 5.32
C VAL A 196 -11.66 -20.24 4.88
N GLY A 197 -10.50 -19.91 4.34
CA GLY A 197 -9.51 -20.90 3.92
C GLY A 197 -8.94 -21.69 5.11
N GLU A 198 -8.46 -22.91 4.84
CA GLU A 198 -7.79 -23.73 5.84
C GLU A 198 -6.56 -23.00 6.41
N ALA A 199 -6.36 -23.13 7.73
CA ALA A 199 -5.22 -22.54 8.45
C ALA A 199 -5.12 -21.01 8.38
N GLN A 200 -6.22 -20.31 8.13
CA GLN A 200 -6.26 -18.84 8.23
C GLN A 200 -6.22 -18.42 9.72
N PRO A 201 -5.22 -17.63 10.14
CA PRO A 201 -5.13 -17.19 11.52
C PRO A 201 -6.17 -16.14 11.90
N ALA A 202 -6.66 -15.40 10.93
CA ALA A 202 -7.75 -14.43 11.06
C ALA A 202 -8.30 -14.10 9.67
N LEU A 203 -9.55 -13.63 9.62
CA LEU A 203 -10.18 -13.08 8.41
C LEU A 203 -10.75 -11.71 8.72
N SER A 204 -10.43 -10.73 7.90
CA SER A 204 -10.99 -9.38 8.00
C SER A 204 -12.07 -9.18 6.95
N ILE A 205 -13.21 -8.64 7.37
CA ILE A 205 -14.34 -8.27 6.50
C ILE A 205 -14.58 -6.79 6.66
N GLN A 206 -14.63 -6.05 5.56
CA GLN A 206 -15.07 -4.65 5.53
C GLN A 206 -16.45 -4.54 4.90
N ILE A 207 -17.37 -3.89 5.59
CA ILE A 207 -18.69 -3.57 5.07
C ILE A 207 -18.81 -2.05 4.99
N TRP A 208 -19.23 -1.57 3.83
CA TRP A 208 -19.43 -0.16 3.59
C TRP A 208 -20.90 0.13 3.27
N LYS A 209 -21.52 0.99 4.05
CA LYS A 209 -22.90 1.47 3.86
C LYS A 209 -22.98 2.99 3.98
N ASN A 210 -24.05 3.61 3.53
CA ASN A 210 -24.26 5.02 3.85
C ASN A 210 -24.57 5.19 5.34
N TYR A 211 -24.15 6.28 5.93
CA TYR A 211 -24.48 6.60 7.33
C TYR A 211 -25.98 6.72 7.58
N ALA A 212 -26.73 7.21 6.58
CA ALA A 212 -28.17 7.38 6.70
C ALA A 212 -28.97 6.06 6.73
N ASP A 213 -28.35 4.96 6.30
CA ASP A 213 -29.03 3.67 6.25
C ASP A 213 -28.85 2.96 7.59
N SER A 214 -29.95 2.41 8.15
CA SER A 214 -29.92 1.59 9.36
C SER A 214 -30.01 0.13 8.99
N TRP A 215 -28.99 -0.65 9.39
CA TRP A 215 -28.89 -2.08 9.09
C TRP A 215 -28.86 -2.92 10.35
N GLN A 216 -29.53 -4.06 10.29
CA GLN A 216 -29.32 -5.17 11.20
C GLN A 216 -28.54 -6.26 10.47
N MET A 217 -27.43 -6.66 11.03
CA MET A 217 -26.57 -7.71 10.48
C MET A 217 -26.64 -8.96 11.34
N VAL A 218 -26.59 -10.11 10.70
CA VAL A 218 -26.51 -11.40 11.38
C VAL A 218 -25.34 -12.16 10.77
N LEU A 219 -24.37 -12.55 11.59
CA LEU A 219 -23.36 -13.51 11.20
C LEU A 219 -23.84 -14.91 11.59
N LEU A 220 -23.91 -15.78 10.59
CA LEU A 220 -24.27 -17.19 10.76
C LEU A 220 -23.02 -18.04 10.64
N HIS A 221 -22.68 -18.76 11.70
CA HIS A 221 -21.57 -19.71 11.72
C HIS A 221 -21.99 -21.06 11.14
N PRO A 222 -21.10 -21.84 10.50
CA PRO A 222 -21.43 -23.14 9.92
C PRO A 222 -22.01 -24.19 10.90
N ASP A 223 -21.74 -24.05 12.20
CA ASP A 223 -22.34 -24.91 13.23
C ASP A 223 -23.81 -24.56 13.57
N GLY A 224 -24.37 -23.54 12.92
CA GLY A 224 -25.72 -23.05 13.13
C GLY A 224 -25.84 -22.00 14.25
N SER A 225 -24.77 -21.69 14.95
CA SER A 225 -24.77 -20.56 15.89
C SER A 225 -24.78 -19.23 15.14
N GLN A 226 -25.44 -18.23 15.72
CA GLN A 226 -25.56 -16.93 15.07
C GLN A 226 -25.43 -15.80 16.07
N ILE A 227 -25.01 -14.65 15.59
CA ILE A 227 -24.99 -13.41 16.34
C ILE A 227 -25.55 -12.26 15.51
N ALA A 228 -26.47 -11.50 16.12
CA ALA A 228 -27.01 -10.29 15.53
C ALA A 228 -26.31 -9.07 16.12
N PHE A 229 -25.98 -8.12 15.27
CA PHE A 229 -25.41 -6.83 15.66
C PHE A 229 -25.92 -5.74 14.72
N GLY A 230 -26.11 -4.55 15.25
CA GLY A 230 -26.68 -3.43 14.52
C GLY A 230 -25.74 -2.23 14.52
N ASP A 231 -26.08 -1.23 13.75
CA ASP A 231 -25.31 0.00 13.56
C ASP A 231 -25.55 1.07 14.65
N GLU A 232 -26.35 0.77 15.65
CA GLU A 232 -26.59 1.68 16.79
C GLU A 232 -25.37 1.85 17.71
N GLN A 233 -24.38 0.96 17.56
CA GLN A 233 -23.15 1.01 18.35
C GLN A 233 -22.06 1.75 17.58
N MET A 234 -21.46 2.73 18.24
CA MET A 234 -20.27 3.41 17.74
C MET A 234 -19.05 2.90 18.49
N GLY A 235 -17.92 2.76 17.76
CA GLY A 235 -16.67 2.28 18.33
C GLY A 235 -16.49 0.77 18.21
N THR A 236 -15.89 0.12 19.21
CA THR A 236 -15.54 -1.31 19.17
C THR A 236 -16.48 -2.16 20.02
N ALA A 237 -16.84 -3.32 19.47
CA ALA A 237 -17.56 -4.36 20.19
C ALA A 237 -16.85 -5.72 20.03
N ARG A 238 -17.04 -6.61 21.01
CA ARG A 238 -16.51 -7.99 20.97
C ARG A 238 -17.65 -8.97 21.13
N TYR A 239 -17.63 -10.02 20.33
CA TYR A 239 -18.60 -11.09 20.37
C TYR A 239 -17.88 -12.44 20.29
N LEU A 240 -18.58 -13.49 20.68
CA LEU A 240 -18.10 -14.87 20.53
C LEU A 240 -19.21 -15.69 19.86
N VAL A 241 -18.90 -16.36 18.77
CA VAL A 241 -19.82 -17.24 18.04
C VAL A 241 -19.08 -18.49 17.55
N GLY A 242 -19.61 -19.68 17.79
CA GLY A 242 -19.03 -20.94 17.31
C GLY A 242 -17.55 -21.12 17.67
N GLY A 243 -17.07 -20.58 18.80
CA GLY A 243 -15.65 -20.62 19.16
C GLY A 243 -14.76 -19.59 18.43
N THR A 244 -15.35 -18.70 17.63
CA THR A 244 -14.63 -17.60 16.95
C THR A 244 -14.92 -16.30 17.66
N GLU A 245 -13.86 -15.56 18.00
CA GLU A 245 -13.98 -14.19 18.51
C GLU A 245 -14.18 -13.23 17.32
N LEU A 246 -15.17 -12.34 17.44
CA LEU A 246 -15.42 -11.26 16.50
C LEU A 246 -15.03 -9.94 17.17
N LEU A 247 -14.11 -9.23 16.56
CA LEU A 247 -13.85 -7.83 16.86
C LEU A 247 -14.58 -7.00 15.82
N VAL A 248 -15.58 -6.23 16.23
CA VAL A 248 -16.35 -5.37 15.34
C VAL A 248 -16.03 -3.92 15.66
N TYR A 249 -15.62 -3.18 14.64
CA TYR A 249 -15.39 -1.75 14.73
C TYR A 249 -16.42 -1.01 13.85
N TYR A 250 -17.17 -0.12 14.45
CA TYR A 250 -18.10 0.76 13.77
C TYR A 250 -17.44 2.12 13.55
N GLY A 251 -17.18 2.45 12.29
CA GLY A 251 -16.52 3.69 11.91
C GLY A 251 -17.30 4.92 12.35
N MET A 252 -16.57 5.90 12.88
CA MET A 252 -17.12 7.20 13.26
C MET A 252 -17.37 8.05 12.01
N PRO A 253 -18.39 8.93 12.02
CA PRO A 253 -18.57 9.90 10.95
C PRO A 253 -17.32 10.72 10.70
N ALA A 254 -16.93 10.84 9.44
CA ALA A 254 -15.81 11.68 9.03
C ALA A 254 -16.30 12.77 8.09
N PRO A 255 -15.76 14.01 8.18
CA PRO A 255 -16.25 15.14 7.41
C PRO A 255 -16.07 15.00 5.89
N TYR A 256 -15.21 14.06 5.47
CA TYR A 256 -14.89 13.78 4.07
C TYR A 256 -15.56 12.50 3.54
N LEU A 257 -16.33 11.76 4.37
CA LEU A 257 -16.88 10.46 4.01
C LEU A 257 -18.35 10.35 4.43
N LEU A 258 -19.22 10.12 3.44
CA LEU A 258 -20.67 9.91 3.67
C LEU A 258 -20.99 8.44 4.01
N GLN A 259 -20.01 7.57 3.98
CA GLN A 259 -20.16 6.14 4.19
C GLN A 259 -19.60 5.74 5.55
N GLN A 260 -20.25 4.78 6.16
CA GLN A 260 -19.78 4.12 7.37
C GLN A 260 -19.03 2.85 6.99
N GLU A 261 -17.84 2.71 7.53
CA GLU A 261 -17.13 1.45 7.59
C GLU A 261 -17.61 0.63 8.78
N ILE A 262 -17.86 -0.64 8.56
CA ILE A 262 -18.00 -1.64 9.62
C ILE A 262 -16.91 -2.67 9.36
N PHE A 263 -15.92 -2.70 10.21
CA PHE A 263 -14.78 -3.62 10.11
C PHE A 263 -14.98 -4.77 11.10
N ILE A 264 -14.90 -5.99 10.62
CA ILE A 264 -15.06 -7.21 11.41
C ILE A 264 -13.79 -8.03 11.26
N GLU A 265 -13.19 -8.38 12.38
CA GLU A 265 -12.08 -9.33 12.41
C GLU A 265 -12.56 -10.62 13.08
N LEU A 266 -12.43 -11.72 12.38
CA LEU A 266 -12.78 -13.08 12.82
C LEU A 266 -11.48 -13.75 13.27
N ILE A 267 -11.39 -14.06 14.56
CA ILE A 267 -10.20 -14.68 15.18
C ILE A 267 -10.62 -16.03 15.76
N PRO A 268 -10.18 -17.16 15.20
CA PRO A 268 -10.51 -18.46 15.76
C PRO A 268 -9.87 -18.64 17.14
N ASN A 269 -10.66 -19.02 18.13
CA ASN A 269 -10.20 -19.39 19.47
C ASN A 269 -9.91 -20.89 19.51
N GLY A 270 -8.67 -21.27 19.27
CA GLY A 270 -8.22 -22.65 19.38
C GLY A 270 -7.46 -23.12 18.14
N SER A 271 -6.50 -23.99 18.37
CA SER A 271 -5.85 -24.75 17.31
C SER A 271 -6.84 -25.75 16.73
N ASN A 272 -7.31 -25.52 15.52
CA ASN A 272 -7.81 -26.58 14.67
C ASN A 272 -6.71 -27.11 13.79
#